data_eba9ff73c18f882f9347dd9964923d6f
#
_entry.id   eba9ff73c18f882f9347dd9964923d6f
#
_cell.length_a   1.000
_cell.length_b   1.000
_cell.length_c   1.000
_cell.angle_alpha   90.00
_cell.angle_beta   90.00
_cell.angle_gamma   90.00
#
_symmetry.space_group_name_H-M   'P 1'
#
loop_
_entity.id
_entity.type
_entity.pdbx_description
1 polymer ?
#
loop_
_entity_poly.entity_id
_entity_poly.type
_entity_poly.pdbx_seq_one_letter_code
_entity_poly.pdbx_strand_id
1 'polypeptide(L)'
;MLAVLLALGLALRVAAIVPYAMGPNTYSDDNGYLTSGITFARTGYIAYADPGLQTTAIGPGMPLLLGGLIALVGADPAGLVAAHIVFSCIGLLTAIAAYLLGALLCSRVAGLIAAGLCVLEPALLSVNIVFLTETPYMCLNLFAIYFLLASVREWRWGRYWAGVLCMCGAAFFKGLGLLALVAPAALLLRRRENLRPWLLRACAALAAFVLLFIPWWVRNGVLTGEFVPFTANRGDIQLMGSYIGFGYPEGTYEEAVLQSDREAWEQGYQDDMERRFARRGEMGKERLWQWFTENPLAFVASHLLYKPLALTVSHLRTVDLMPDRLMALVWWGCLALAAWGLLCPRLGGCARSGYYAPAVYLLVATLVTAVYAPLPRYGVSHVPIWLVYSGAGLQDLGGRALRLLRGKDEIH
;
A
#
# COMPACT_ATOMS: atom_id res chain seq x y z
N MET A 1 11.58 -24.35 -5.20
CA MET A 1 10.67 -24.03 -4.06
C MET A 1 9.88 -22.75 -4.29
N LEU A 2 10.52 -21.61 -4.63
CA LEU A 2 9.77 -20.37 -4.92
C LEU A 2 8.74 -20.57 -6.06
N ALA A 3 9.11 -21.21 -7.16
CA ALA A 3 8.17 -21.50 -8.26
C ALA A 3 6.95 -22.33 -7.82
N VAL A 4 7.14 -23.29 -6.91
CA VAL A 4 6.04 -24.10 -6.34
C VAL A 4 5.12 -23.23 -5.50
N LEU A 5 5.66 -22.32 -4.67
CA LEU A 5 4.86 -21.36 -3.89
C LEU A 5 4.05 -20.42 -4.80
N LEU A 6 4.65 -19.94 -5.89
CA LEU A 6 3.96 -19.08 -6.84
C LEU A 6 2.87 -19.83 -7.61
N ALA A 7 3.11 -21.08 -8.00
CA ALA A 7 2.10 -21.92 -8.64
C ALA A 7 0.92 -22.21 -7.71
N LEU A 8 1.18 -22.53 -6.44
CA LEU A 8 0.13 -22.66 -5.41
C LEU A 8 -0.62 -21.36 -5.24
N GLY A 9 0.10 -20.24 -5.14
CA GLY A 9 -0.50 -18.91 -5.01
C GLY A 9 -1.39 -18.52 -6.19
N LEU A 10 -0.99 -18.87 -7.41
CA LEU A 10 -1.83 -18.67 -8.60
C LEU A 10 -3.08 -19.54 -8.55
N ALA A 11 -2.93 -20.83 -8.21
CA ALA A 11 -4.08 -21.74 -8.11
C ALA A 11 -5.12 -21.25 -7.09
N LEU A 12 -4.68 -20.80 -5.90
CA LEU A 12 -5.57 -20.25 -4.87
C LEU A 12 -6.31 -19.00 -5.37
N ARG A 13 -5.61 -18.10 -6.09
CA ARG A 13 -6.21 -16.89 -6.64
C ARG A 13 -7.20 -17.19 -7.74
N VAL A 14 -6.86 -18.06 -8.68
CA VAL A 14 -7.79 -18.48 -9.75
C VAL A 14 -9.05 -19.11 -9.16
N ALA A 15 -8.89 -19.99 -8.15
CA ALA A 15 -10.03 -20.63 -7.48
C ALA A 15 -10.96 -19.60 -6.80
N ALA A 16 -10.42 -18.50 -6.30
CA ALA A 16 -11.21 -17.43 -5.67
C ALA A 16 -11.75 -16.39 -6.68
N ILE A 17 -11.02 -16.12 -7.77
CA ILE A 17 -11.39 -15.14 -8.79
C ILE A 17 -12.61 -15.63 -9.60
N VAL A 18 -12.65 -16.88 -9.99
CA VAL A 18 -13.73 -17.39 -10.86
C VAL A 18 -15.11 -17.16 -10.24
N PRO A 19 -15.39 -17.58 -8.98
CA PRO A 19 -16.69 -17.28 -8.38
C PRO A 19 -16.92 -15.78 -8.11
N TYR A 20 -15.86 -15.01 -7.79
CA TYR A 20 -15.98 -13.57 -7.57
C TYR A 20 -16.36 -12.83 -8.85
N ALA A 21 -15.62 -13.03 -9.95
CA ALA A 21 -15.83 -12.30 -11.20
C ALA A 21 -17.13 -12.69 -11.93
N MET A 22 -17.69 -13.86 -11.61
CA MET A 22 -18.98 -14.32 -12.14
C MET A 22 -20.17 -13.98 -11.23
N GLY A 23 -19.90 -13.53 -10.00
CA GLY A 23 -20.92 -13.14 -9.03
C GLY A 23 -21.28 -11.65 -9.11
N PRO A 24 -22.29 -11.21 -8.34
CA PRO A 24 -22.60 -9.79 -8.21
C PRO A 24 -21.44 -9.09 -7.49
N ASN A 25 -20.85 -8.10 -8.15
CA ASN A 25 -19.81 -7.29 -7.51
C ASN A 25 -20.45 -6.30 -6.54
N THR A 26 -20.21 -6.50 -5.24
CA THR A 26 -20.72 -5.66 -4.16
C THR A 26 -19.72 -4.65 -3.64
N TYR A 27 -18.46 -4.71 -4.09
CA TYR A 27 -17.41 -3.80 -3.63
C TYR A 27 -17.36 -2.54 -4.50
N SER A 28 -17.77 -1.40 -3.95
CA SER A 28 -17.96 -0.15 -4.69
C SER A 28 -16.70 0.37 -5.39
N ASP A 29 -15.53 0.27 -4.74
CA ASP A 29 -14.27 0.75 -5.33
C ASP A 29 -13.82 -0.12 -6.51
N ASP A 30 -14.03 -1.44 -6.45
CA ASP A 30 -13.74 -2.34 -7.58
C ASP A 30 -14.56 -1.95 -8.82
N ASN A 31 -15.86 -1.71 -8.64
CA ASN A 31 -16.74 -1.22 -9.70
C ASN A 31 -16.29 0.13 -10.26
N GLY A 32 -15.90 1.06 -9.37
CA GLY A 32 -15.42 2.38 -9.77
C GLY A 32 -14.13 2.30 -10.61
N TYR A 33 -13.17 1.48 -10.21
CA TYR A 33 -11.93 1.28 -10.98
C TYR A 33 -12.17 0.51 -12.27
N LEU A 34 -13.05 -0.50 -12.26
CA LEU A 34 -13.45 -1.21 -13.48
C LEU A 34 -14.09 -0.26 -14.49
N THR A 35 -15.04 0.55 -14.05
CA THR A 35 -15.68 1.61 -14.88
C THR A 35 -14.62 2.55 -15.46
N SER A 36 -13.67 2.98 -14.62
CA SER A 36 -12.56 3.83 -15.04
C SER A 36 -11.69 3.17 -16.12
N GLY A 37 -11.34 1.89 -15.95
CA GLY A 37 -10.56 1.12 -16.94
C GLY A 37 -11.29 0.97 -18.26
N ILE A 38 -12.58 0.61 -18.25
CA ILE A 38 -13.41 0.48 -19.45
C ILE A 38 -13.52 1.83 -20.18
N THR A 39 -13.77 2.90 -19.43
CA THR A 39 -13.87 4.25 -20.00
C THR A 39 -12.56 4.68 -20.62
N PHE A 40 -11.43 4.47 -19.92
CA PHE A 40 -10.12 4.80 -20.44
C PHE A 40 -9.78 4.02 -21.72
N ALA A 41 -10.07 2.71 -21.75
CA ALA A 41 -9.85 1.88 -22.94
C ALA A 41 -10.63 2.37 -24.19
N ARG A 42 -11.83 2.95 -23.97
CA ARG A 42 -12.71 3.41 -25.05
C ARG A 42 -12.47 4.84 -25.49
N THR A 43 -12.13 5.71 -24.55
CA THR A 43 -12.16 7.18 -24.78
C THR A 43 -10.82 7.86 -24.52
N GLY A 44 -9.90 7.20 -23.81
CA GLY A 44 -8.61 7.77 -23.39
C GLY A 44 -8.71 8.76 -22.23
N TYR A 45 -9.89 9.05 -21.67
CA TYR A 45 -10.02 9.91 -20.50
C TYR A 45 -10.33 9.13 -19.20
N ILE A 46 -10.02 9.75 -18.06
CA ILE A 46 -10.19 9.16 -16.74
C ILE A 46 -11.50 9.59 -16.11
N ALA A 47 -12.36 8.61 -15.84
CA ALA A 47 -13.60 8.73 -15.10
C ALA A 47 -13.55 7.83 -13.85
N TYR A 48 -14.48 7.98 -12.93
CA TYR A 48 -14.68 7.08 -11.80
C TYR A 48 -16.15 7.03 -11.43
N ALA A 49 -16.70 5.84 -11.28
CA ALA A 49 -18.13 5.58 -11.06
C ALA A 49 -19.07 6.06 -12.18
N ASP A 50 -18.95 7.30 -12.66
CA ASP A 50 -19.70 7.83 -13.80
C ASP A 50 -18.79 7.93 -15.05
N PRO A 51 -19.05 7.12 -16.11
CA PRO A 51 -18.24 7.16 -17.33
C PRO A 51 -18.42 8.46 -18.15
N GLY A 52 -19.46 9.26 -17.86
CA GLY A 52 -19.70 10.55 -18.51
C GLY A 52 -18.88 11.71 -17.96
N LEU A 53 -18.31 11.57 -16.76
CA LEU A 53 -17.62 12.65 -16.05
C LEU A 53 -16.12 12.37 -15.92
N GLN A 54 -15.29 13.27 -16.46
CA GLN A 54 -13.86 13.26 -16.18
C GLN A 54 -13.61 13.68 -14.73
N THR A 55 -12.63 13.05 -14.07
CA THR A 55 -12.35 13.34 -12.66
C THR A 55 -10.87 13.37 -12.34
N THR A 56 -10.53 14.05 -11.25
CA THR A 56 -9.23 14.02 -10.57
C THR A 56 -9.31 13.27 -9.23
N ALA A 57 -10.48 12.68 -8.90
CA ALA A 57 -10.72 11.97 -7.65
C ALA A 57 -9.82 10.74 -7.45
N ILE A 58 -9.35 10.12 -8.54
CA ILE A 58 -8.46 8.95 -8.50
C ILE A 58 -7.16 9.24 -9.23
N GLY A 59 -6.08 8.53 -8.84
CA GLY A 59 -4.79 8.62 -9.52
C GLY A 59 -4.78 7.89 -10.87
N PRO A 60 -3.80 8.18 -11.73
CA PRO A 60 -3.76 7.65 -13.11
C PRO A 60 -3.44 6.15 -13.18
N GLY A 61 -2.88 5.56 -12.13
CA GLY A 61 -2.34 4.20 -12.16
C GLY A 61 -3.39 3.13 -12.47
N MET A 62 -4.56 3.16 -11.82
CA MET A 62 -5.60 2.16 -12.06
C MET A 62 -6.26 2.29 -13.44
N PRO A 63 -6.68 3.50 -13.88
CA PRO A 63 -7.22 3.67 -15.22
C PRO A 63 -6.27 3.20 -16.33
N LEU A 64 -4.98 3.55 -16.22
CA LEU A 64 -3.95 3.13 -17.19
C LEU A 64 -3.75 1.60 -17.18
N LEU A 65 -3.63 1.00 -16.00
CA LEU A 65 -3.42 -0.44 -15.87
C LEU A 65 -4.63 -1.23 -16.36
N LEU A 66 -5.82 -0.93 -15.85
CA LEU A 66 -7.04 -1.65 -16.20
C LEU A 66 -7.47 -1.34 -17.63
N GLY A 67 -7.32 -0.10 -18.09
CA GLY A 67 -7.61 0.25 -19.47
C GLY A 67 -6.71 -0.51 -20.46
N GLY A 68 -5.42 -0.64 -20.15
CA GLY A 68 -4.52 -1.47 -20.93
C GLY A 68 -4.89 -2.96 -20.91
N LEU A 69 -5.26 -3.50 -19.75
CA LEU A 69 -5.72 -4.89 -19.63
C LEU A 69 -7.01 -5.13 -20.43
N ILE A 70 -8.01 -4.26 -20.26
CA ILE A 70 -9.30 -4.38 -20.95
C ILE A 70 -9.16 -4.23 -22.47
N ALA A 71 -8.26 -3.35 -22.91
CA ALA A 71 -7.96 -3.23 -24.34
C ALA A 71 -7.37 -4.53 -24.94
N LEU A 72 -6.66 -5.33 -24.11
CA LEU A 72 -6.05 -6.59 -24.54
C LEU A 72 -7.01 -7.78 -24.46
N VAL A 73 -7.81 -7.88 -23.39
CA VAL A 73 -8.61 -9.08 -23.11
C VAL A 73 -10.12 -8.88 -23.31
N GLY A 74 -10.57 -7.64 -23.50
CA GLY A 74 -11.99 -7.30 -23.62
C GLY A 74 -12.67 -7.03 -22.27
N ALA A 75 -13.93 -6.53 -22.34
CA ALA A 75 -14.78 -6.23 -21.18
C ALA A 75 -15.98 -7.21 -21.06
N ASP A 76 -16.00 -8.30 -21.82
CA ASP A 76 -16.97 -9.35 -21.69
C ASP A 76 -16.67 -10.22 -20.44
N PRO A 77 -17.57 -11.10 -19.99
CA PRO A 77 -17.36 -11.89 -18.78
C PRO A 77 -16.04 -12.70 -18.78
N ALA A 78 -15.64 -13.27 -19.93
CA ALA A 78 -14.38 -14.01 -20.04
C ALA A 78 -13.17 -13.09 -19.96
N GLY A 79 -13.23 -11.93 -20.62
CA GLY A 79 -12.20 -10.88 -20.55
C GLY A 79 -12.04 -10.33 -19.14
N LEU A 80 -13.13 -10.13 -18.39
CA LEU A 80 -13.06 -9.67 -17.00
C LEU A 80 -12.40 -10.72 -16.09
N VAL A 81 -12.72 -12.00 -16.23
CA VAL A 81 -12.01 -13.08 -15.50
C VAL A 81 -10.53 -13.05 -15.84
N ALA A 82 -10.16 -12.93 -17.12
CA ALA A 82 -8.76 -12.84 -17.54
C ALA A 82 -8.07 -11.60 -16.96
N ALA A 83 -8.74 -10.44 -16.94
CA ALA A 83 -8.21 -9.22 -16.33
C ALA A 83 -7.95 -9.40 -14.82
N HIS A 84 -8.86 -10.01 -14.06
CA HIS A 84 -8.66 -10.33 -12.64
C HIS A 84 -7.48 -11.28 -12.42
N ILE A 85 -7.33 -12.31 -13.26
CA ILE A 85 -6.20 -13.25 -13.17
C ILE A 85 -4.87 -12.51 -13.40
N VAL A 86 -4.77 -11.71 -14.48
CA VAL A 86 -3.55 -10.93 -14.76
C VAL A 86 -3.26 -9.92 -13.64
N PHE A 87 -4.27 -9.23 -13.14
CA PHE A 87 -4.14 -8.30 -12.02
C PHE A 87 -3.65 -9.03 -10.75
N SER A 88 -4.20 -10.20 -10.47
CA SER A 88 -3.78 -11.02 -9.32
C SER A 88 -2.34 -11.56 -9.45
N CYS A 89 -1.84 -11.76 -10.68
CA CYS A 89 -0.43 -12.08 -10.91
C CYS A 89 0.49 -10.93 -10.45
N ILE A 90 0.05 -9.66 -10.55
CA ILE A 90 0.80 -8.52 -9.97
C ILE A 90 0.92 -8.71 -8.45
N GLY A 91 -0.14 -9.18 -7.78
CA GLY A 91 -0.09 -9.54 -6.37
C GLY A 91 0.90 -10.65 -6.03
N LEU A 92 1.08 -11.64 -6.93
CA LEU A 92 2.11 -12.69 -6.76
C LEU A 92 3.53 -12.15 -6.92
N LEU A 93 3.75 -11.12 -7.74
CA LEU A 93 5.05 -10.44 -7.82
C LEU A 93 5.46 -9.81 -6.49
N THR A 94 4.48 -9.44 -5.63
CA THR A 94 4.76 -8.98 -4.27
C THR A 94 5.46 -10.06 -3.44
N ALA A 95 5.10 -11.34 -3.60
CA ALA A 95 5.78 -12.45 -2.93
C ALA A 95 7.23 -12.62 -3.42
N ILE A 96 7.49 -12.37 -4.71
CA ILE A 96 8.86 -12.35 -5.25
C ILE A 96 9.66 -11.20 -4.63
N ALA A 97 9.09 -10.00 -4.55
CA ALA A 97 9.74 -8.86 -3.92
C ALA A 97 10.03 -9.11 -2.43
N ALA A 98 9.10 -9.74 -1.70
CA ALA A 98 9.29 -10.17 -0.31
C ALA A 98 10.42 -11.19 -0.17
N TYR A 99 10.49 -12.18 -1.08
CA TYR A 99 11.62 -13.12 -1.15
C TYR A 99 12.94 -12.38 -1.30
N LEU A 100 13.04 -11.49 -2.29
CA LEU A 100 14.26 -10.75 -2.59
C LEU A 100 14.69 -9.86 -1.43
N LEU A 101 13.74 -9.16 -0.81
CA LEU A 101 14.01 -8.30 0.35
C LEU A 101 14.43 -9.13 1.56
N GLY A 102 13.73 -10.20 1.90
CA GLY A 102 14.09 -11.12 2.99
C GLY A 102 15.45 -11.77 2.80
N ALA A 103 15.78 -12.16 1.56
CA ALA A 103 17.09 -12.68 1.21
C ALA A 103 18.20 -11.62 1.31
N LEU A 104 17.91 -10.37 0.96
CA LEU A 104 18.84 -9.25 1.10
C LEU A 104 19.13 -8.92 2.57
N LEU A 105 18.10 -8.93 3.43
CA LEU A 105 18.19 -8.52 4.83
C LEU A 105 18.74 -9.64 5.73
N CYS A 106 18.35 -10.87 5.51
CA CYS A 106 18.61 -12.00 6.39
C CYS A 106 19.23 -13.19 5.66
N SER A 107 18.41 -13.97 4.93
CA SER A 107 18.85 -15.15 4.19
C SER A 107 17.83 -15.58 3.13
N ARG A 108 18.27 -16.45 2.20
CA ARG A 108 17.36 -17.05 1.22
C ARG A 108 16.21 -17.84 1.87
N VAL A 109 16.46 -18.45 3.03
CA VAL A 109 15.43 -19.21 3.77
C VAL A 109 14.39 -18.25 4.35
N ALA A 110 14.81 -17.16 5.01
CA ALA A 110 13.89 -16.11 5.49
C ALA A 110 13.06 -15.53 4.33
N GLY A 111 13.71 -15.27 3.19
CA GLY A 111 13.03 -14.80 1.99
C GLY A 111 11.97 -15.78 1.48
N LEU A 112 12.29 -17.10 1.43
CA LEU A 112 11.31 -18.12 1.02
C LEU A 112 10.12 -18.22 1.99
N ILE A 113 10.37 -18.12 3.29
CA ILE A 113 9.31 -18.08 4.30
C ILE A 113 8.44 -16.83 4.10
N ALA A 114 9.06 -15.65 3.93
CA ALA A 114 8.33 -14.40 3.67
C ALA A 114 7.46 -14.49 2.41
N ALA A 115 7.98 -15.06 1.32
CA ALA A 115 7.22 -15.30 0.10
C ALA A 115 6.03 -16.25 0.33
N GLY A 116 6.25 -17.36 1.06
CA GLY A 116 5.18 -18.29 1.42
C GLY A 116 4.08 -17.62 2.25
N LEU A 117 4.47 -16.83 3.24
CA LEU A 117 3.51 -16.04 4.02
C LEU A 117 2.74 -15.03 3.14
N CYS A 118 3.40 -14.31 2.21
CA CYS A 118 2.73 -13.42 1.27
C CYS A 118 1.75 -14.14 0.32
N VAL A 119 2.05 -15.39 -0.05
CA VAL A 119 1.16 -16.20 -0.88
C VAL A 119 -0.10 -16.62 -0.14
N LEU A 120 0.04 -16.96 1.15
CA LEU A 120 -0.99 -17.60 1.96
C LEU A 120 -1.75 -16.62 2.87
N GLU A 121 -1.25 -15.39 3.06
CA GLU A 121 -1.87 -14.41 3.96
C GLU A 121 -3.24 -13.99 3.42
N PRO A 122 -4.33 -14.18 4.22
CA PRO A 122 -5.69 -14.00 3.71
C PRO A 122 -6.05 -12.60 3.26
N ALA A 123 -5.55 -11.56 3.95
CA ALA A 123 -5.83 -10.17 3.56
C ALA A 123 -5.16 -9.84 2.21
N LEU A 124 -3.93 -10.32 1.95
CA LEU A 124 -3.28 -10.17 0.65
C LEU A 124 -4.00 -10.96 -0.45
N LEU A 125 -4.46 -12.17 -0.13
CA LEU A 125 -5.22 -12.97 -1.08
C LEU A 125 -6.53 -12.24 -1.45
N SER A 126 -7.28 -11.76 -0.46
CA SER A 126 -8.54 -11.03 -0.64
C SER A 126 -8.34 -9.77 -1.52
N VAL A 127 -7.36 -8.92 -1.20
CA VAL A 127 -7.09 -7.67 -1.94
C VAL A 127 -6.63 -7.92 -3.39
N ASN A 128 -5.94 -9.04 -3.64
CA ASN A 128 -5.47 -9.37 -4.98
C ASN A 128 -6.57 -9.88 -5.93
N ILE A 129 -7.75 -10.20 -5.41
CA ILE A 129 -8.90 -10.65 -6.21
C ILE A 129 -9.65 -9.46 -6.81
N VAL A 130 -9.70 -8.33 -6.11
CA VAL A 130 -10.43 -7.12 -6.49
C VAL A 130 -9.53 -6.06 -7.12
N PHE A 131 -10.07 -5.23 -8.00
CA PHE A 131 -9.31 -4.14 -8.64
C PHE A 131 -9.11 -2.97 -7.66
N LEU A 132 -8.07 -3.05 -6.84
CA LEU A 132 -7.70 -2.00 -5.88
C LEU A 132 -6.28 -1.50 -6.10
N THR A 133 -6.05 -0.24 -5.80
CA THR A 133 -4.74 0.41 -5.89
C THR A 133 -3.67 -0.27 -5.02
N GLU A 134 -4.09 -0.97 -3.97
CA GLU A 134 -3.26 -1.66 -3.00
C GLU A 134 -2.35 -2.69 -3.66
N THR A 135 -2.89 -3.53 -4.54
CA THR A 135 -2.14 -4.63 -5.19
C THR A 135 -0.95 -4.13 -6.01
N PRO A 136 -1.10 -3.26 -7.02
CA PRO A 136 0.05 -2.76 -7.78
C PRO A 136 0.94 -1.84 -6.94
N TYR A 137 0.38 -1.06 -6.01
CA TYR A 137 1.16 -0.25 -5.10
C TYR A 137 2.12 -1.09 -4.25
N MET A 138 1.62 -2.12 -3.56
CA MET A 138 2.44 -2.99 -2.71
C MET A 138 3.58 -3.65 -3.49
N CYS A 139 3.26 -4.17 -4.66
CA CYS A 139 4.23 -4.80 -5.56
C CYS A 139 5.37 -3.84 -5.91
N LEU A 140 5.02 -2.70 -6.50
CA LEU A 140 6.00 -1.71 -6.96
C LEU A 140 6.77 -1.09 -5.80
N ASN A 141 6.09 -0.78 -4.70
CA ASN A 141 6.72 -0.19 -3.52
C ASN A 141 7.75 -1.14 -2.86
N LEU A 142 7.41 -2.43 -2.75
CA LEU A 142 8.34 -3.41 -2.18
C LEU A 142 9.56 -3.65 -3.08
N PHE A 143 9.36 -3.69 -4.41
CA PHE A 143 10.47 -3.70 -5.38
C PHE A 143 11.31 -2.43 -5.29
N ALA A 144 10.69 -1.25 -5.14
CA ALA A 144 11.42 0.00 -4.97
C ALA A 144 12.34 -0.05 -3.74
N ILE A 145 11.80 -0.47 -2.58
CA ILE A 145 12.58 -0.62 -1.35
C ILE A 145 13.73 -1.62 -1.56
N TYR A 146 13.46 -2.79 -2.15
CA TYR A 146 14.48 -3.79 -2.44
C TYR A 146 15.61 -3.25 -3.32
N PHE A 147 15.26 -2.68 -4.49
CA PHE A 147 16.26 -2.21 -5.46
C PHE A 147 17.05 -1.02 -4.93
N LEU A 148 16.41 -0.07 -4.24
CA LEU A 148 17.08 1.08 -3.65
C LEU A 148 18.04 0.64 -2.53
N LEU A 149 17.66 -0.27 -1.64
CA LEU A 149 18.56 -0.82 -0.60
C LEU A 149 19.70 -1.65 -1.20
N ALA A 150 19.41 -2.47 -2.20
CA ALA A 150 20.43 -3.25 -2.92
C ALA A 150 21.43 -2.34 -3.63
N SER A 151 20.99 -1.18 -4.16
CA SER A 151 21.86 -0.20 -4.80
C SER A 151 22.78 0.53 -3.81
N VAL A 152 22.35 0.71 -2.54
CA VAL A 152 23.22 1.28 -1.48
C VAL A 152 24.27 0.27 -1.04
N ARG A 153 23.92 -1.03 -1.04
CA ARG A 153 24.84 -2.10 -0.63
C ARG A 153 25.94 -2.32 -1.66
N GLU A 154 25.55 -2.41 -2.92
CA GLU A 154 26.42 -2.58 -4.07
C GLU A 154 25.92 -1.67 -5.18
N TRP A 155 26.70 -0.59 -5.45
CA TRP A 155 26.25 0.39 -6.40
C TRP A 155 26.21 -0.16 -7.82
N ARG A 156 24.97 -0.18 -8.38
CA ARG A 156 24.71 -0.50 -9.79
C ARG A 156 23.61 0.40 -10.32
N TRP A 157 23.91 1.13 -11.37
CA TRP A 157 22.96 2.07 -11.99
C TRP A 157 21.63 1.40 -12.36
N GLY A 158 21.65 0.17 -12.92
CA GLY A 158 20.45 -0.55 -13.28
C GLY A 158 19.53 -0.82 -12.07
N ARG A 159 20.10 -1.22 -10.91
CA ARG A 159 19.32 -1.42 -9.68
C ARG A 159 18.73 -0.11 -9.15
N TYR A 160 19.53 0.95 -9.18
CA TYR A 160 19.07 2.25 -8.73
C TYR A 160 17.88 2.75 -9.56
N TRP A 161 18.00 2.76 -10.89
CA TRP A 161 16.93 3.22 -11.76
C TRP A 161 15.72 2.29 -11.76
N ALA A 162 15.91 0.96 -11.62
CA ALA A 162 14.79 0.04 -11.40
C ALA A 162 14.02 0.40 -10.12
N GLY A 163 14.74 0.74 -9.02
CA GLY A 163 14.10 1.21 -7.79
C GLY A 163 13.35 2.53 -7.96
N VAL A 164 13.94 3.50 -8.68
CA VAL A 164 13.30 4.80 -8.98
C VAL A 164 12.05 4.61 -9.84
N LEU A 165 12.12 3.78 -10.88
CA LEU A 165 10.96 3.51 -11.74
C LEU A 165 9.83 2.81 -10.97
N CYS A 166 10.17 1.82 -10.13
CA CYS A 166 9.19 1.18 -9.24
C CYS A 166 8.57 2.19 -8.26
N MET A 167 9.36 3.07 -7.68
CA MET A 167 8.89 4.14 -6.78
C MET A 167 7.92 5.10 -7.51
N CYS A 168 8.29 5.58 -8.69
CA CYS A 168 7.42 6.44 -9.49
C CYS A 168 6.15 5.70 -9.92
N GLY A 169 6.26 4.44 -10.33
CA GLY A 169 5.12 3.59 -10.65
C GLY A 169 4.18 3.40 -9.45
N ALA A 170 4.72 3.15 -8.24
CA ALA A 170 3.93 3.07 -7.02
C ALA A 170 3.18 4.39 -6.73
N ALA A 171 3.82 5.54 -6.99
CA ALA A 171 3.22 6.85 -6.78
C ALA A 171 2.04 7.13 -7.73
N PHE A 172 1.96 6.52 -8.92
CA PHE A 172 0.77 6.61 -9.79
C PHE A 172 -0.47 5.96 -9.16
N PHE A 173 -0.28 4.96 -8.30
CA PHE A 173 -1.39 4.32 -7.56
C PHE A 173 -1.65 5.02 -6.23
N LYS A 174 -0.58 5.34 -5.49
CA LYS A 174 -0.64 6.06 -4.20
C LYS A 174 0.57 6.96 -4.05
N GLY A 175 0.38 8.24 -3.78
CA GLY A 175 1.46 9.22 -3.57
C GLY A 175 2.49 8.81 -2.51
N LEU A 176 2.11 7.91 -1.59
CA LEU A 176 3.00 7.29 -0.60
C LEU A 176 4.18 6.51 -1.22
N GLY A 177 4.14 6.19 -2.51
CA GLY A 177 5.24 5.53 -3.23
C GLY A 177 6.58 6.26 -3.07
N LEU A 178 6.57 7.60 -2.99
CA LEU A 178 7.77 8.42 -2.76
C LEU A 178 8.49 8.10 -1.44
N LEU A 179 7.77 7.60 -0.44
CA LEU A 179 8.35 7.22 0.85
C LEU A 179 9.32 6.05 0.74
N ALA A 180 9.38 5.34 -0.39
CA ALA A 180 10.39 4.30 -0.62
C ALA A 180 11.83 4.82 -0.45
N LEU A 181 12.07 6.13 -0.66
CA LEU A 181 13.36 6.79 -0.40
C LEU A 181 13.75 6.83 1.08
N VAL A 182 12.81 6.67 2.01
CA VAL A 182 13.09 6.65 3.46
C VAL A 182 13.97 5.47 3.83
N ALA A 183 13.76 4.30 3.24
CA ALA A 183 14.53 3.10 3.56
C ALA A 183 16.05 3.28 3.28
N PRO A 184 16.49 3.66 2.08
CA PRO A 184 17.90 3.93 1.84
C PRO A 184 18.43 5.14 2.61
N ALA A 185 17.62 6.19 2.86
CA ALA A 185 18.00 7.33 3.67
C ALA A 185 18.31 6.91 5.11
N ALA A 186 17.49 6.08 5.74
CA ALA A 186 17.72 5.54 7.08
C ALA A 186 19.05 4.75 7.19
N LEU A 187 19.40 4.01 6.13
CA LEU A 187 20.69 3.31 6.07
C LEU A 187 21.88 4.28 5.99
N LEU A 188 21.75 5.33 5.20
CA LEU A 188 22.83 6.27 4.89
C LEU A 188 23.08 7.30 5.98
N LEU A 189 22.04 7.75 6.69
CA LEU A 189 22.18 8.63 7.85
C LEU A 189 23.11 8.04 8.91
N ARG A 190 23.21 6.73 9.00
CA ARG A 190 24.15 6.03 9.89
C ARG A 190 25.56 5.90 9.29
N ARG A 191 25.70 5.93 7.95
CA ARG A 191 26.96 5.85 7.22
C ARG A 191 27.33 7.20 6.64
N ARG A 192 27.69 8.17 7.46
CA ARG A 192 27.95 9.57 7.10
C ARG A 192 28.89 9.79 5.88
N GLU A 193 29.67 8.79 5.52
CA GLU A 193 30.70 8.85 4.47
C GLU A 193 30.13 9.02 3.04
N ASN A 194 28.87 8.68 2.79
CA ASN A 194 28.26 8.69 1.44
C ASN A 194 27.02 9.59 1.31
N LEU A 195 26.84 10.58 2.19
CA LEU A 195 25.64 11.40 2.20
C LEU A 195 25.49 12.26 0.93
N ARG A 196 26.57 12.96 0.50
CA ARG A 196 26.52 13.85 -0.68
C ARG A 196 26.16 13.15 -1.98
N PRO A 197 26.82 12.04 -2.39
CA PRO A 197 26.41 11.28 -3.56
C PRO A 197 24.97 10.79 -3.49
N TRP A 198 24.50 10.40 -2.30
CA TRP A 198 23.11 9.95 -2.14
C TRP A 198 22.11 11.10 -2.26
N LEU A 199 22.40 12.27 -1.72
CA LEU A 199 21.54 13.44 -1.89
C LEU A 199 21.38 13.79 -3.37
N LEU A 200 22.46 13.77 -4.17
CA LEU A 200 22.40 13.98 -5.61
C LEU A 200 21.52 12.92 -6.30
N ARG A 201 21.61 11.66 -5.87
CA ARG A 201 20.76 10.58 -6.40
C ARG A 201 19.31 10.76 -5.99
N ALA A 202 19.04 11.11 -4.74
CA ALA A 202 17.68 11.41 -4.28
C ALA A 202 17.08 12.60 -5.08
N CYS A 203 17.85 13.65 -5.36
CA CYS A 203 17.43 14.73 -6.24
C CYS A 203 17.14 14.23 -7.66
N ALA A 204 17.98 13.33 -8.22
CA ALA A 204 17.72 12.73 -9.53
C ALA A 204 16.46 11.86 -9.55
N ALA A 205 16.19 11.10 -8.46
CA ALA A 205 14.96 10.33 -8.30
C ALA A 205 13.72 11.23 -8.24
N LEU A 206 13.79 12.32 -7.47
CA LEU A 206 12.73 13.32 -7.40
C LEU A 206 12.52 14.05 -8.73
N ALA A 207 13.59 14.37 -9.44
CA ALA A 207 13.49 14.96 -10.79
C ALA A 207 12.81 14.00 -11.76
N ALA A 208 13.15 12.70 -11.74
CA ALA A 208 12.48 11.68 -12.54
C ALA A 208 10.99 11.57 -12.18
N PHE A 209 10.65 11.61 -10.88
CA PHE A 209 9.26 11.64 -10.42
C PHE A 209 8.54 12.88 -10.99
N VAL A 210 9.10 14.08 -10.85
CA VAL A 210 8.51 15.33 -11.36
C VAL A 210 8.26 15.21 -12.86
N LEU A 211 9.25 14.78 -13.64
CA LEU A 211 9.13 14.61 -15.09
C LEU A 211 8.01 13.65 -15.48
N LEU A 212 7.88 12.52 -14.78
CA LEU A 212 6.82 11.53 -15.04
C LEU A 212 5.42 12.02 -14.63
N PHE A 213 5.33 12.91 -13.65
CA PHE A 213 4.06 13.44 -13.18
C PHE A 213 3.62 14.74 -13.87
N ILE A 214 4.46 15.42 -14.62
CA ILE A 214 4.09 16.63 -15.38
C ILE A 214 2.84 16.41 -16.23
N PRO A 215 2.69 15.32 -17.04
CA PRO A 215 1.48 15.13 -17.84
C PRO A 215 0.21 15.03 -16.99
N TRP A 216 0.32 14.38 -15.82
CA TRP A 216 -0.77 14.27 -14.86
C TRP A 216 -1.15 15.64 -14.25
N TRP A 217 -0.18 16.43 -13.85
CA TRP A 217 -0.40 17.76 -13.29
C TRP A 217 -0.96 18.74 -14.31
N VAL A 218 -0.45 18.72 -15.55
CA VAL A 218 -0.98 19.53 -16.66
C VAL A 218 -2.44 19.16 -16.94
N ARG A 219 -2.73 17.87 -17.07
CA ARG A 219 -4.11 17.37 -17.26
C ARG A 219 -5.04 17.84 -16.14
N ASN A 220 -4.63 17.68 -14.88
CA ASN A 220 -5.44 18.09 -13.75
C ASN A 220 -5.64 19.61 -13.71
N GLY A 221 -4.60 20.38 -13.93
CA GLY A 221 -4.70 21.86 -13.99
C GLY A 221 -5.61 22.35 -15.11
N VAL A 222 -5.60 21.69 -16.29
CA VAL A 222 -6.53 22.02 -17.38
C VAL A 222 -7.98 21.67 -17.00
N LEU A 223 -8.19 20.55 -16.30
CA LEU A 223 -9.54 20.10 -15.94
C LEU A 223 -10.17 20.91 -14.80
N THR A 224 -9.37 21.25 -13.77
CA THR A 224 -9.90 21.86 -12.53
C THR A 224 -9.54 23.34 -12.34
N GLY A 225 -8.61 23.86 -13.12
CA GLY A 225 -8.02 25.19 -12.89
C GLY A 225 -7.06 25.24 -11.69
N GLU A 226 -6.85 24.12 -10.97
CA GLU A 226 -6.08 24.05 -9.73
C GLU A 226 -4.94 23.02 -9.82
N PHE A 227 -3.92 23.16 -8.96
CA PHE A 227 -2.86 22.19 -8.84
C PHE A 227 -3.28 21.02 -7.96
N VAL A 228 -3.60 19.89 -8.58
CA VAL A 228 -3.94 18.62 -7.91
C VAL A 228 -2.74 17.66 -8.06
N PRO A 229 -1.89 17.51 -7.03
CA PRO A 229 -0.64 16.74 -7.15
C PRO A 229 -0.85 15.23 -7.31
N PHE A 230 -1.86 14.64 -6.67
CA PHE A 230 -2.19 13.21 -6.75
C PHE A 230 -3.67 13.01 -7.07
N THR A 231 -4.55 13.23 -6.10
CA THR A 231 -6.00 13.02 -6.21
C THR A 231 -6.75 14.11 -5.45
N ALA A 232 -7.95 14.47 -5.91
CA ALA A 232 -8.80 15.45 -5.25
C ALA A 232 -9.52 14.87 -4.01
N ASN A 233 -9.78 13.56 -3.96
CA ASN A 233 -10.53 12.91 -2.88
C ASN A 233 -9.83 12.94 -1.50
N ARG A 234 -8.61 13.45 -1.41
CA ARG A 234 -7.88 13.58 -0.14
C ARG A 234 -8.64 14.37 0.93
N GLY A 235 -9.48 15.34 0.52
CA GLY A 235 -10.27 16.13 1.43
C GLY A 235 -11.31 15.31 2.18
N ASP A 236 -11.99 14.41 1.48
CA ASP A 236 -12.94 13.46 2.07
C ASP A 236 -12.28 12.52 3.09
N ILE A 237 -11.12 11.96 2.73
CA ILE A 237 -10.34 11.11 3.63
C ILE A 237 -9.83 11.88 4.86
N GLN A 238 -9.50 13.17 4.71
CA GLN A 238 -9.09 14.03 5.82
C GLN A 238 -10.25 14.30 6.77
N LEU A 239 -11.44 14.61 6.23
CA LEU A 239 -12.66 14.80 7.01
C LEU A 239 -12.99 13.52 7.79
N MET A 240 -13.03 12.36 7.11
CA MET A 240 -13.26 11.06 7.75
C MET A 240 -12.27 10.80 8.89
N GLY A 241 -10.98 11.09 8.69
CA GLY A 241 -9.93 10.90 9.69
C GLY A 241 -10.11 11.77 10.92
N SER A 242 -10.82 12.90 10.83
CA SER A 242 -11.12 13.79 11.98
C SER A 242 -12.18 13.23 12.93
N TYR A 243 -12.85 12.13 12.55
CA TYR A 243 -13.84 11.40 13.36
C TYR A 243 -13.31 10.09 13.91
N ILE A 244 -12.01 9.83 13.83
CA ILE A 244 -11.41 8.56 14.26
C ILE A 244 -10.33 8.82 15.31
N GLY A 245 -10.54 8.30 16.54
CA GLY A 245 -9.62 8.44 17.67
C GLY A 245 -10.33 8.61 18.98
N PHE A 246 -9.73 9.37 19.91
CA PHE A 246 -10.25 9.63 21.25
C PHE A 246 -10.51 11.11 21.45
N GLY A 247 -11.65 11.47 22.08
CA GLY A 247 -11.94 12.84 22.51
C GLY A 247 -11.90 13.86 21.38
N TYR A 248 -12.31 13.46 20.19
CA TYR A 248 -12.56 14.39 19.08
C TYR A 248 -13.87 15.16 19.31
N PRO A 249 -14.06 16.35 18.68
CA PRO A 249 -15.27 17.15 18.80
C PRO A 249 -16.54 16.35 18.45
N GLU A 250 -17.67 16.71 19.03
CA GLU A 250 -18.96 16.04 18.79
C GLU A 250 -19.38 16.04 17.31
N GLY A 251 -20.29 15.12 16.95
CA GLY A 251 -20.83 14.92 15.61
C GLY A 251 -20.35 13.64 14.95
N THR A 252 -20.91 13.34 13.78
CA THR A 252 -20.61 12.15 12.98
C THR A 252 -20.07 12.54 11.60
N TYR A 253 -19.32 11.63 10.98
CA TYR A 253 -18.82 11.83 9.62
C TYR A 253 -19.98 11.95 8.62
N GLU A 254 -21.02 11.14 8.80
CA GLU A 254 -22.21 11.13 7.96
C GLU A 254 -22.93 12.48 7.97
N GLU A 255 -23.10 13.09 9.15
CA GLU A 255 -23.69 14.45 9.29
C GLU A 255 -22.86 15.51 8.56
N ALA A 256 -21.53 15.47 8.68
CA ALA A 256 -20.64 16.39 7.99
C ALA A 256 -20.68 16.22 6.47
N VAL A 257 -20.79 14.98 5.97
CA VAL A 257 -20.98 14.70 4.54
C VAL A 257 -22.31 15.27 4.07
N LEU A 258 -23.41 15.03 4.78
CA LEU A 258 -24.73 15.57 4.45
C LEU A 258 -24.76 17.10 4.48
N GLN A 259 -24.07 17.71 5.44
CA GLN A 259 -23.90 19.18 5.49
C GLN A 259 -23.16 19.69 4.25
N SER A 260 -22.01 19.08 3.91
CA SER A 260 -21.25 19.43 2.71
C SER A 260 -22.07 19.30 1.42
N ASP A 261 -22.88 18.25 1.33
CA ASP A 261 -23.73 18.01 0.16
C ASP A 261 -24.89 19.00 0.07
N ARG A 262 -25.46 19.40 1.21
CA ARG A 262 -26.49 20.45 1.28
C ARG A 262 -25.91 21.81 0.87
N GLU A 263 -24.73 22.18 1.39
CA GLU A 263 -24.03 23.41 1.00
C GLU A 263 -23.75 23.43 -0.51
N ALA A 264 -23.33 22.27 -1.08
CA ALA A 264 -23.09 22.15 -2.52
C ALA A 264 -24.36 22.36 -3.35
N TRP A 265 -25.49 21.81 -2.89
CA TRP A 265 -26.79 21.98 -3.53
C TRP A 265 -27.25 23.46 -3.47
N GLU A 266 -27.20 24.09 -2.30
CA GLU A 266 -27.60 25.48 -2.10
C GLU A 266 -26.76 26.46 -2.92
N GLN A 267 -25.48 26.15 -3.15
CA GLN A 267 -24.55 26.96 -3.92
C GLN A 267 -24.43 26.55 -5.39
N GLY A 268 -25.18 25.53 -5.84
CA GLY A 268 -25.27 25.11 -7.24
C GLY A 268 -24.02 24.39 -7.77
N TYR A 269 -23.23 23.72 -6.91
CA TYR A 269 -22.06 22.93 -7.33
C TYR A 269 -22.16 21.43 -6.94
N GLN A 270 -23.36 20.91 -6.78
CA GLN A 270 -23.61 19.51 -6.40
C GLN A 270 -22.98 18.48 -7.37
N ASP A 271 -22.82 18.87 -8.66
CA ASP A 271 -22.22 18.02 -9.69
C ASP A 271 -20.69 18.18 -9.80
N ASP A 272 -20.12 19.19 -9.11
CA ASP A 272 -18.68 19.43 -9.03
C ASP A 272 -18.05 18.63 -7.87
N MET A 273 -17.62 17.41 -8.20
CA MET A 273 -17.03 16.48 -7.23
C MET A 273 -15.75 17.04 -6.60
N GLU A 274 -14.91 17.72 -7.37
CA GLU A 274 -13.65 18.30 -6.93
C GLU A 274 -13.88 19.40 -5.88
N ARG A 275 -14.81 20.29 -6.13
CA ARG A 275 -15.19 21.37 -5.19
C ARG A 275 -15.80 20.82 -3.91
N ARG A 276 -16.62 19.75 -4.02
CA ARG A 276 -17.16 19.06 -2.82
C ARG A 276 -16.05 18.45 -1.98
N PHE A 277 -15.06 17.78 -2.60
CA PHE A 277 -13.90 17.24 -1.88
C PHE A 277 -13.03 18.35 -1.26
N ALA A 278 -12.83 19.48 -1.95
CA ALA A 278 -12.12 20.63 -1.40
C ALA A 278 -12.83 21.15 -0.15
N ARG A 279 -14.15 21.34 -0.20
CA ARG A 279 -14.97 21.79 0.95
C ARG A 279 -14.89 20.82 2.13
N ARG A 280 -15.00 19.51 1.89
CA ARG A 280 -14.82 18.49 2.92
C ARG A 280 -13.41 18.54 3.53
N GLY A 281 -12.39 18.84 2.74
CA GLY A 281 -11.03 19.02 3.22
C GLY A 281 -10.88 20.24 4.14
N GLU A 282 -11.57 21.35 3.87
CA GLU A 282 -11.63 22.52 4.76
C GLU A 282 -12.31 22.17 6.08
N MET A 283 -13.49 21.55 6.04
CA MET A 283 -14.19 21.08 7.24
C MET A 283 -13.31 20.13 8.06
N GLY A 284 -12.60 19.22 7.41
CA GLY A 284 -11.65 18.32 8.08
C GLY A 284 -10.51 19.07 8.78
N LYS A 285 -9.94 20.11 8.15
CA LYS A 285 -8.87 20.93 8.76
C LYS A 285 -9.39 21.71 9.97
N GLU A 286 -10.55 22.37 9.82
CA GLU A 286 -11.19 23.10 10.89
C GLU A 286 -11.43 22.21 12.11
N ARG A 287 -11.99 21.02 11.87
CA ARG A 287 -12.27 20.04 12.91
C ARG A 287 -11.01 19.47 13.56
N LEU A 288 -9.95 19.17 12.79
CA LEU A 288 -8.66 18.73 13.34
C LEU A 288 -8.02 19.83 14.19
N TRP A 289 -8.15 21.10 13.79
CA TRP A 289 -7.66 22.22 14.57
C TRP A 289 -8.45 22.40 15.86
N GLN A 290 -9.79 22.33 15.80
CA GLN A 290 -10.65 22.33 16.98
C GLN A 290 -10.25 21.21 17.94
N TRP A 291 -10.10 19.97 17.45
CA TRP A 291 -9.67 18.85 18.27
C TRP A 291 -8.30 19.07 18.95
N PHE A 292 -7.34 19.60 18.19
CA PHE A 292 -6.02 19.91 18.74
C PHE A 292 -6.08 21.00 19.84
N THR A 293 -6.91 22.01 19.69
CA THR A 293 -7.03 23.11 20.65
C THR A 293 -7.84 22.74 21.90
N GLU A 294 -8.91 21.97 21.74
CA GLU A 294 -9.78 21.57 22.84
C GLU A 294 -9.21 20.38 23.64
N ASN A 295 -8.57 19.42 22.97
CA ASN A 295 -8.06 18.21 23.60
C ASN A 295 -6.72 17.76 23.00
N PRO A 296 -5.62 18.50 23.22
CA PRO A 296 -4.33 18.26 22.57
C PRO A 296 -3.72 16.90 22.90
N LEU A 297 -3.89 16.40 24.15
CA LEU A 297 -3.36 15.10 24.54
C LEU A 297 -4.08 13.96 23.83
N ALA A 298 -5.40 14.02 23.71
CA ALA A 298 -6.18 13.02 22.99
C ALA A 298 -5.88 13.07 21.48
N PHE A 299 -5.72 14.26 20.92
CA PHE A 299 -5.29 14.43 19.53
C PHE A 299 -3.94 13.74 19.26
N VAL A 300 -2.92 14.04 20.07
CA VAL A 300 -1.58 13.46 19.94
C VAL A 300 -1.63 11.94 20.14
N ALA A 301 -2.31 11.46 21.18
CA ALA A 301 -2.45 10.03 21.44
C ALA A 301 -3.19 9.31 20.29
N SER A 302 -4.22 9.94 19.72
CA SER A 302 -4.95 9.39 18.59
C SER A 302 -4.07 9.26 17.34
N HIS A 303 -3.27 10.28 17.01
CA HIS A 303 -2.45 10.29 15.79
C HIS A 303 -1.15 9.50 15.93
N LEU A 304 -0.54 9.46 17.11
CA LEU A 304 0.74 8.76 17.31
C LEU A 304 0.61 7.33 17.84
N LEU A 305 -0.53 6.96 18.45
CA LEU A 305 -0.71 5.63 19.03
C LEU A 305 -1.92 4.90 18.42
N TYR A 306 -3.13 5.46 18.54
CA TYR A 306 -4.34 4.75 18.14
C TYR A 306 -4.41 4.48 16.64
N LYS A 307 -4.27 5.52 15.79
CA LYS A 307 -4.36 5.38 14.34
C LYS A 307 -3.24 4.49 13.76
N PRO A 308 -1.96 4.62 14.17
CA PRO A 308 -0.91 3.69 13.75
C PRO A 308 -1.17 2.25 14.19
N LEU A 309 -1.68 2.04 15.39
CA LEU A 309 -2.04 0.71 15.88
C LEU A 309 -3.22 0.15 15.07
N ALA A 310 -4.26 0.94 14.84
CA ALA A 310 -5.41 0.54 14.03
C ALA A 310 -4.99 0.11 12.61
N LEU A 311 -4.11 0.88 11.94
CA LEU A 311 -3.54 0.51 10.64
C LEU A 311 -2.75 -0.79 10.66
N THR A 312 -2.10 -1.10 11.80
CA THR A 312 -1.28 -2.31 11.94
C THR A 312 -2.13 -3.55 12.21
N VAL A 313 -3.22 -3.41 12.98
CA VAL A 313 -4.02 -4.56 13.43
C VAL A 313 -5.30 -4.78 12.63
N SER A 314 -5.74 -3.77 11.88
CA SER A 314 -6.96 -3.86 11.07
C SER A 314 -6.71 -4.56 9.74
N HIS A 315 -7.68 -5.37 9.32
CA HIS A 315 -7.63 -6.08 8.04
C HIS A 315 -8.73 -5.61 7.10
N LEU A 316 -8.34 -5.40 5.84
CA LEU A 316 -9.32 -5.24 4.77
C LEU A 316 -9.92 -6.61 4.41
N ARG A 317 -11.23 -6.65 4.35
CA ARG A 317 -12.00 -7.77 3.81
C ARG A 317 -12.68 -7.29 2.54
N THR A 318 -12.27 -7.82 1.43
CA THR A 318 -12.92 -7.59 0.13
C THR A 318 -13.71 -8.82 -0.30
N VAL A 319 -13.28 -9.99 0.16
CA VAL A 319 -13.91 -11.28 -0.10
C VAL A 319 -13.83 -12.12 1.17
N ASP A 320 -14.92 -12.78 1.52
CA ASP A 320 -15.01 -13.66 2.69
C ASP A 320 -14.34 -15.01 2.41
N LEU A 321 -13.02 -15.07 2.62
CA LEU A 321 -12.22 -16.28 2.40
C LEU A 321 -12.21 -17.20 3.62
N MET A 322 -12.37 -16.64 4.81
CA MET A 322 -12.39 -17.37 6.09
C MET A 322 -13.01 -16.53 7.21
N PRO A 323 -13.41 -17.16 8.35
CA PRO A 323 -13.95 -16.44 9.50
C PRO A 323 -12.99 -15.38 10.06
N ASP A 324 -13.50 -14.23 10.47
CA ASP A 324 -12.73 -13.08 11.01
C ASP A 324 -11.77 -13.45 12.13
N ARG A 325 -12.23 -14.26 13.08
CA ARG A 325 -11.41 -14.69 14.21
C ARG A 325 -10.18 -15.45 13.77
N LEU A 326 -10.30 -16.27 12.72
CA LEU A 326 -9.19 -17.04 12.20
C LEU A 326 -8.22 -16.14 11.43
N MET A 327 -8.72 -15.20 10.61
CA MET A 327 -7.88 -14.18 9.96
C MET A 327 -7.09 -13.38 10.99
N ALA A 328 -7.75 -12.88 12.02
CA ALA A 328 -7.11 -12.12 13.08
C ALA A 328 -6.03 -12.97 13.80
N LEU A 329 -6.31 -14.23 14.11
CA LEU A 329 -5.33 -15.13 14.76
C LEU A 329 -4.10 -15.35 13.90
N VAL A 330 -4.28 -15.60 12.59
CA VAL A 330 -3.16 -15.75 11.64
C VAL A 330 -2.32 -14.48 11.61
N TRP A 331 -2.96 -13.32 11.52
CA TRP A 331 -2.25 -12.05 11.48
C TRP A 331 -1.51 -11.72 12.77
N TRP A 332 -2.12 -11.92 13.93
CA TRP A 332 -1.45 -11.75 15.23
C TRP A 332 -0.24 -12.69 15.36
N GLY A 333 -0.35 -13.92 14.84
CA GLY A 333 0.80 -14.84 14.73
C GLY A 333 1.92 -14.27 13.85
N CYS A 334 1.58 -13.69 12.69
CA CYS A 334 2.55 -13.03 11.82
C CYS A 334 3.21 -11.82 12.49
N LEU A 335 2.44 -10.98 13.20
CA LEU A 335 2.98 -9.84 13.94
C LEU A 335 3.92 -10.27 15.07
N ALA A 336 3.56 -11.32 15.83
CA ALA A 336 4.43 -11.87 16.86
C ALA A 336 5.77 -12.38 16.28
N LEU A 337 5.73 -13.08 15.15
CA LEU A 337 6.92 -13.52 14.44
C LEU A 337 7.74 -12.33 13.90
N ALA A 338 7.08 -11.28 13.40
CA ALA A 338 7.76 -10.07 12.94
C ALA A 338 8.44 -9.33 14.10
N ALA A 339 7.76 -9.19 15.24
CA ALA A 339 8.34 -8.63 16.45
C ALA A 339 9.58 -9.43 16.91
N TRP A 340 9.49 -10.76 16.90
CA TRP A 340 10.64 -11.62 17.19
C TRP A 340 11.78 -11.39 16.20
N GLY A 341 11.49 -11.32 14.90
CA GLY A 341 12.49 -11.05 13.85
C GLY A 341 13.17 -9.70 14.04
N LEU A 342 12.43 -8.67 14.46
CA LEU A 342 12.99 -7.34 14.76
C LEU A 342 13.86 -7.33 16.03
N LEU A 343 13.44 -8.03 17.09
CA LEU A 343 14.16 -8.10 18.37
C LEU A 343 15.41 -8.99 18.31
N CYS A 344 15.36 -10.08 17.52
CA CYS A 344 16.41 -11.07 17.40
C CYS A 344 16.97 -11.15 15.96
N PRO A 345 17.57 -10.08 15.42
CA PRO A 345 17.98 -10.05 14.02
C PRO A 345 19.10 -11.05 13.74
N ARG A 346 18.86 -11.96 12.80
CA ARG A 346 19.91 -12.76 12.16
C ARG A 346 20.42 -12.03 10.93
N LEU A 347 21.58 -11.42 11.05
CA LEU A 347 22.18 -10.62 9.99
C LEU A 347 22.96 -11.54 9.03
N GLY A 348 22.32 -11.91 7.92
CA GLY A 348 22.95 -12.68 6.85
C GLY A 348 23.95 -11.88 6.01
N GLY A 349 24.95 -11.25 6.65
CA GLY A 349 25.92 -10.38 5.98
C GLY A 349 25.39 -8.97 5.67
N CYS A 350 24.19 -8.60 6.14
CA CYS A 350 23.68 -7.24 6.10
C CYS A 350 24.12 -6.48 7.36
N ALA A 351 24.58 -5.24 7.22
CA ALA A 351 24.83 -4.39 8.39
C ALA A 351 23.51 -4.18 9.17
N ARG A 352 23.62 -4.09 10.50
CA ARG A 352 22.44 -3.94 11.40
C ARG A 352 21.53 -2.77 10.99
N SER A 353 22.11 -1.67 10.50
CA SER A 353 21.35 -0.52 9.97
C SER A 353 20.54 -0.85 8.72
N GLY A 354 21.08 -1.68 7.80
CA GLY A 354 20.36 -2.11 6.60
C GLY A 354 19.17 -3.02 6.92
N TYR A 355 19.31 -3.84 7.98
CA TYR A 355 18.21 -4.70 8.43
C TYR A 355 16.99 -3.91 8.90
N TYR A 356 17.19 -2.80 9.60
CA TYR A 356 16.09 -1.97 10.11
C TYR A 356 15.56 -0.91 9.13
N ALA A 357 16.22 -0.71 7.99
CA ALA A 357 15.82 0.33 7.04
C ALA A 357 14.35 0.19 6.54
N PRO A 358 13.84 -1.01 6.20
CA PRO A 358 12.42 -1.16 5.86
C PRO A 358 11.48 -0.95 7.05
N ALA A 359 11.92 -1.22 8.29
CA ALA A 359 11.11 -0.93 9.49
C ALA A 359 10.98 0.58 9.72
N VAL A 360 12.02 1.36 9.46
CA VAL A 360 11.96 2.83 9.51
C VAL A 360 11.01 3.36 8.42
N TYR A 361 11.11 2.82 7.20
CA TYR A 361 10.12 3.13 6.16
C TYR A 361 8.70 2.83 6.64
N LEU A 362 8.47 1.63 7.20
CA LEU A 362 7.16 1.19 7.68
C LEU A 362 6.60 2.14 8.75
N LEU A 363 7.44 2.54 9.71
CA LEU A 363 7.07 3.52 10.74
C LEU A 363 6.65 4.85 10.11
N VAL A 364 7.47 5.41 9.21
CA VAL A 364 7.17 6.69 8.56
C VAL A 364 5.90 6.59 7.71
N ALA A 365 5.76 5.52 6.91
CA ALA A 365 4.58 5.31 6.08
C ALA A 365 3.30 5.17 6.91
N THR A 366 3.37 4.45 8.03
CA THR A 366 2.25 4.30 8.97
C THR A 366 1.88 5.64 9.60
N LEU A 367 2.85 6.43 10.06
CA LEU A 367 2.61 7.75 10.65
C LEU A 367 2.02 8.73 9.63
N VAL A 368 2.54 8.77 8.40
CA VAL A 368 1.99 9.60 7.32
C VAL A 368 0.55 9.21 6.99
N THR A 369 0.26 7.89 6.92
CA THR A 369 -1.10 7.41 6.68
C THR A 369 -2.03 7.75 7.85
N ALA A 370 -1.55 7.70 9.08
CA ALA A 370 -2.31 7.99 10.30
C ALA A 370 -2.75 9.46 10.41
N VAL A 371 -2.09 10.39 9.69
CA VAL A 371 -2.55 11.80 9.61
C VAL A 371 -3.94 11.91 8.95
N TYR A 372 -4.25 10.97 8.06
CA TYR A 372 -5.55 10.86 7.41
C TYR A 372 -6.45 9.88 8.17
N ALA A 373 -7.18 9.03 7.46
CA ALA A 373 -8.05 8.01 8.06
C ALA A 373 -7.31 6.66 8.15
N PRO A 374 -7.29 5.99 9.32
CA PRO A 374 -6.69 4.68 9.49
C PRO A 374 -7.62 3.57 8.96
N LEU A 375 -7.92 3.60 7.67
CA LEU A 375 -8.77 2.59 7.05
C LEU A 375 -8.04 1.24 6.96
N PRO A 376 -8.73 0.11 7.18
CA PRO A 376 -8.15 -1.24 7.09
C PRO A 376 -7.45 -1.50 5.74
N ARG A 377 -7.99 -0.96 4.63
CA ARG A 377 -7.39 -1.06 3.30
C ARG A 377 -6.02 -0.38 3.19
N TYR A 378 -5.76 0.68 3.96
CA TYR A 378 -4.45 1.34 3.94
C TYR A 378 -3.43 0.54 4.74
N GLY A 379 -3.86 -0.11 5.82
CA GLY A 379 -3.03 -1.00 6.62
C GLY A 379 -2.49 -2.20 5.85
N VAL A 380 -3.32 -2.80 4.96
CA VAL A 380 -2.91 -3.95 4.16
C VAL A 380 -1.70 -3.65 3.26
N SER A 381 -1.50 -2.40 2.89
CA SER A 381 -0.32 -1.96 2.10
C SER A 381 1.01 -2.19 2.80
N HIS A 382 1.01 -2.33 4.12
CA HIS A 382 2.19 -2.54 4.97
C HIS A 382 2.46 -4.02 5.26
N VAL A 383 1.46 -4.89 5.05
CA VAL A 383 1.54 -6.33 5.35
C VAL A 383 2.77 -7.02 4.76
N PRO A 384 3.16 -6.81 3.49
CA PRO A 384 4.32 -7.52 2.93
C PRO A 384 5.63 -7.26 3.67
N ILE A 385 5.83 -6.04 4.22
CA ILE A 385 7.04 -5.72 4.99
C ILE A 385 7.02 -6.42 6.36
N TRP A 386 5.86 -6.47 7.03
CA TRP A 386 5.71 -7.26 8.25
C TRP A 386 6.04 -8.72 8.01
N LEU A 387 5.57 -9.30 6.88
CA LEU A 387 5.82 -10.71 6.54
C LEU A 387 7.29 -10.99 6.21
N VAL A 388 8.06 -10.01 5.73
CA VAL A 388 9.52 -10.13 5.59
C VAL A 388 10.18 -10.34 6.96
N TYR A 389 9.78 -9.56 7.97
CA TYR A 389 10.29 -9.74 9.34
C TYR A 389 9.75 -11.01 10.00
N SER A 390 8.51 -11.40 9.71
CA SER A 390 7.94 -12.69 10.15
C SER A 390 8.76 -13.87 9.62
N GLY A 391 9.19 -13.80 8.36
CA GLY A 391 10.07 -14.80 7.75
C GLY A 391 11.42 -14.93 8.46
N ALA A 392 12.01 -13.80 8.84
CA ALA A 392 13.24 -13.78 9.64
C ALA A 392 13.03 -14.35 11.04
N GLY A 393 11.93 -14.00 11.71
CA GLY A 393 11.56 -14.49 13.03
C GLY A 393 11.32 -16.01 13.04
N LEU A 394 10.56 -16.52 12.09
CA LEU A 394 10.27 -17.95 11.97
C LEU A 394 11.54 -18.76 11.67
N GLN A 395 12.43 -18.25 10.83
CA GLN A 395 13.74 -18.90 10.60
C GLN A 395 14.58 -18.97 11.88
N ASP A 396 14.61 -17.91 12.71
CA ASP A 396 15.36 -17.91 13.95
C ASP A 396 14.81 -18.91 14.95
N LEU A 397 13.49 -18.89 15.18
CA LEU A 397 12.81 -19.83 16.08
C LEU A 397 12.99 -21.27 15.64
N GLY A 398 12.80 -21.58 14.36
CA GLY A 398 13.04 -22.93 13.81
C GLY A 398 14.49 -23.40 14.00
N GLY A 399 15.47 -22.52 13.78
CA GLY A 399 16.86 -22.85 14.01
C GLY A 399 17.23 -23.04 15.48
N ARG A 400 16.56 -22.37 16.42
CA ARG A 400 16.72 -22.60 17.86
C ARG A 400 16.10 -23.93 18.29
N ALA A 401 14.89 -24.22 17.80
CA ALA A 401 14.20 -25.49 18.08
C ALA A 401 15.02 -26.71 17.60
N LEU A 402 15.54 -26.64 16.37
CA LEU A 402 16.40 -27.73 15.84
C LEU A 402 17.67 -27.94 16.65
N ARG A 403 18.30 -26.87 17.18
CA ARG A 403 19.47 -27.02 18.07
C ARG A 403 19.13 -27.66 19.40
N LEU A 404 17.98 -27.30 19.98
CA LEU A 404 17.50 -27.91 21.23
C LEU A 404 17.17 -29.41 21.07
N LEU A 405 16.64 -29.80 19.90
CA LEU A 405 16.37 -31.22 19.60
C LEU A 405 17.69 -32.01 19.43
N ARG A 406 18.65 -31.47 18.66
CA ARG A 406 19.96 -32.13 18.45
C ARG A 406 20.81 -32.23 19.72
N GLY A 407 20.80 -31.20 20.57
CA GLY A 407 21.54 -31.22 21.85
C GLY A 407 20.98 -32.20 22.87
N LYS A 408 19.75 -32.74 22.67
CA LYS A 408 19.20 -33.85 23.49
C LYS A 408 19.68 -35.22 23.02
N ASP A 409 20.04 -35.34 21.71
CA ASP A 409 20.53 -36.61 21.15
C ASP A 409 22.03 -36.87 21.48
N GLU A 410 22.78 -35.83 21.93
CA GLU A 410 24.17 -35.98 22.35
C GLU A 410 24.32 -36.31 23.88
N ILE A 411 23.22 -36.46 24.61
CA ILE A 411 23.21 -36.75 26.06
C ILE A 411 22.72 -38.20 26.34
N HIS A 412 22.44 -38.97 25.31
CA HIS A 412 22.14 -40.39 25.35
C HIS A 412 23.17 -41.20 24.56
#